data_996f8cc7d43907f3b8a41fd93c6275be
#
_entry.id   996f8cc7d43907f3b8a41fd93c6275be
#
_cell.length_a   1.000
_cell.length_b   1.000
_cell.length_c   1.000
_cell.angle_alpha   90.00
_cell.angle_beta   90.00
_cell.angle_gamma   90.00
#
_symmetry.space_group_name_H-M   'P 1'
#
loop_
_entity.id
_entity.type
_entity.pdbx_description
1 polymer ?
#
loop_
_entity_poly.entity_id
_entity_poly.type
_entity_poly.pdbx_seq_one_letter_code
_entity_poly.pdbx_strand_id
1 'polypeptide(L)'
;MAIAIVAAMLVRRRSQGRQHAVSGVLDAADALEERLRTARAEIEAVAGSDADPVLDALREMLRQRLWLKQHAGTASLEELAVVKRSIDAARVRIDQQLEQIERARKSLF
;
A
#
# COMPACT_ATOMS: atom_id res chain seq x y z
N MET A 1 -27.08 13.06 31.27
CA MET A 1 -25.69 12.63 31.50
C MET A 1 -25.33 11.35 30.74
N ALA A 2 -26.18 10.31 30.75
CA ALA A 2 -25.91 9.06 30.04
C ALA A 2 -25.77 9.23 28.52
N ILE A 3 -26.53 10.11 27.89
CA ILE A 3 -26.51 10.37 26.45
C ILE A 3 -25.17 11.00 26.00
N ALA A 4 -24.60 11.92 26.81
CA ALA A 4 -23.33 12.55 26.52
C ALA A 4 -22.16 11.55 26.59
N ILE A 5 -22.19 10.61 27.50
CA ILE A 5 -21.18 9.56 27.66
C ILE A 5 -21.23 8.60 26.46
N VAL A 6 -22.44 8.19 26.05
CA VAL A 6 -22.64 7.31 24.90
C VAL A 6 -22.18 7.99 23.60
N ALA A 7 -22.51 9.28 23.41
CA ALA A 7 -22.05 10.06 22.26
C ALA A 7 -20.53 10.18 22.23
N ALA A 8 -19.89 10.43 23.38
CA ALA A 8 -18.44 10.50 23.48
C ALA A 8 -17.77 9.15 23.15
N MET A 9 -18.36 8.04 23.61
CA MET A 9 -17.86 6.70 23.30
C MET A 9 -17.98 6.37 21.80
N LEU A 10 -19.10 6.76 21.17
CA LEU A 10 -19.30 6.56 19.73
C LEU A 10 -18.29 7.38 18.91
N VAL A 11 -18.04 8.63 19.29
CA VAL A 11 -17.03 9.48 18.64
C VAL A 11 -15.64 8.87 18.79
N ARG A 12 -15.28 8.38 19.97
CA ARG A 12 -14.01 7.68 20.22
C ARG A 12 -13.87 6.43 19.36
N ARG A 13 -14.92 5.61 19.25
CA ARG A 13 -14.91 4.41 18.42
C ARG A 13 -14.72 4.75 16.94
N ARG A 14 -15.38 5.78 16.44
CA ARG A 14 -15.21 6.26 15.06
C ARG A 14 -13.80 6.76 14.81
N SER A 15 -13.25 7.54 15.74
CA SER A 15 -11.89 8.07 15.65
C SER A 15 -10.85 6.94 15.68
N GLN A 16 -11.02 5.95 16.57
CA GLN A 16 -10.14 4.78 16.66
C GLN A 16 -10.24 3.93 15.39
N GLY A 17 -11.44 3.74 14.84
CA GLY A 17 -11.65 3.01 13.59
C GLY A 17 -10.94 3.69 12.42
N ARG A 18 -11.02 5.01 12.34
CA ARG A 18 -10.31 5.79 11.31
C ARG A 18 -8.80 5.71 11.48
N GLN A 19 -8.30 5.89 12.69
CA GLN A 19 -6.87 5.77 12.99
C GLN A 19 -6.34 4.38 12.65
N HIS A 20 -7.09 3.36 12.96
CA HIS A 20 -6.75 1.98 12.63
C HIS A 20 -6.72 1.76 11.11
N ALA A 21 -7.70 2.30 10.40
CA ALA A 21 -7.77 2.21 8.93
C ALA A 21 -6.62 2.97 8.28
N VAL A 22 -6.29 4.17 8.73
CA VAL A 22 -5.15 4.95 8.24
C VAL A 22 -3.83 4.22 8.52
N SER A 23 -3.66 3.69 9.72
CA SER A 23 -2.48 2.89 10.08
C SER A 23 -2.35 1.66 9.18
N GLY A 24 -3.46 0.98 8.86
CA GLY A 24 -3.48 -0.14 7.94
C GLY A 24 -3.03 0.23 6.52
N VAL A 25 -3.44 1.40 6.02
CA VAL A 25 -3.01 1.91 4.71
C VAL A 25 -1.50 2.22 4.73
N LEU A 26 -1.01 2.86 5.78
CA LEU A 26 0.42 3.18 5.92
C LEU A 26 1.27 1.92 6.01
N ASP A 27 0.83 0.91 6.76
CA ASP A 27 1.52 -0.37 6.85
C ASP A 27 1.56 -1.08 5.50
N ALA A 28 0.45 -1.06 4.75
CA ALA A 28 0.40 -1.62 3.42
C ALA A 28 1.34 -0.89 2.46
N ALA A 29 1.41 0.44 2.54
CA ALA A 29 2.31 1.26 1.74
C ALA A 29 3.78 0.97 2.07
N ASP A 30 4.12 0.81 3.34
CA ASP A 30 5.48 0.46 3.77
C ASP A 30 5.89 -0.93 3.26
N ALA A 31 4.98 -1.89 3.34
CA ALA A 31 5.21 -3.24 2.83
C ALA A 31 5.42 -3.23 1.31
N LEU A 32 4.62 -2.46 0.58
CA LEU A 32 4.79 -2.29 -0.86
C LEU A 32 6.11 -1.63 -1.21
N GLU A 33 6.50 -0.58 -0.49
CA GLU A 33 7.77 0.12 -0.69
C GLU A 33 8.97 -0.83 -0.53
N GLU A 34 8.96 -1.66 0.49
CA GLU A 34 10.00 -2.65 0.73
C GLU A 34 10.07 -3.66 -0.42
N ARG A 35 8.91 -4.16 -0.88
CA ARG A 35 8.87 -5.08 -2.04
C ARG A 35 9.33 -4.40 -3.32
N LEU A 36 9.03 -3.13 -3.52
CA LEU A 36 9.49 -2.37 -4.68
C LEU A 36 11.00 -2.16 -4.69
N ARG A 37 11.61 -1.95 -3.54
CA ARG A 37 13.09 -1.87 -3.43
C ARG A 37 13.74 -3.19 -3.84
N THR A 38 13.20 -4.31 -3.36
CA THR A 38 13.67 -5.64 -3.73
C THR A 38 13.45 -5.89 -5.22
N ALA A 39 12.27 -5.58 -5.74
CA ALA A 39 11.92 -5.76 -7.13
C ALA A 39 12.82 -4.94 -8.06
N ARG A 40 13.10 -3.69 -7.69
CA ARG A 40 13.99 -2.82 -8.46
C ARG A 40 15.38 -3.43 -8.61
N ALA A 41 15.95 -3.90 -7.52
CA ALA A 41 17.27 -4.53 -7.53
C ALA A 41 17.29 -5.79 -8.42
N GLU A 42 16.26 -6.61 -8.33
CA GLU A 42 16.13 -7.84 -9.11
C GLU A 42 15.90 -7.55 -10.60
N ILE A 43 15.06 -6.60 -10.93
CA ILE A 43 14.73 -6.23 -12.31
C ILE A 43 15.93 -5.56 -12.99
N GLU A 44 16.63 -4.68 -12.30
CA GLU A 44 17.86 -4.04 -12.82
C GLU A 44 18.93 -5.08 -13.13
N ALA A 45 19.05 -6.13 -12.31
CA ALA A 45 20.01 -7.20 -12.52
C ALA A 45 19.72 -8.04 -13.77
N VAL A 46 18.46 -8.15 -14.18
CA VAL A 46 18.03 -9.03 -15.30
C VAL A 46 17.75 -8.26 -16.57
N ALA A 47 17.06 -7.13 -16.48
CA ALA A 47 16.50 -6.41 -17.64
C ALA A 47 17.19 -5.06 -17.93
N GLY A 48 18.12 -4.64 -17.09
CA GLY A 48 18.72 -3.31 -17.21
C GLY A 48 17.76 -2.19 -16.81
N SER A 49 18.13 -0.95 -17.15
CA SER A 49 17.42 0.26 -16.71
C SER A 49 16.15 0.60 -17.49
N ASP A 50 15.85 -0.14 -18.57
CA ASP A 50 14.77 0.22 -19.50
C ASP A 50 13.40 -0.34 -19.13
N ALA A 51 13.32 -1.29 -18.20
CA ALA A 51 12.06 -1.90 -17.80
C ALA A 51 11.53 -1.24 -16.55
N ASP A 52 10.40 -0.54 -16.68
CA ASP A 52 9.94 0.31 -15.60
C ASP A 52 8.53 0.09 -15.03
N PRO A 53 8.07 -1.18 -14.82
CA PRO A 53 6.87 -1.41 -14.05
C PRO A 53 7.04 -1.00 -12.59
N VAL A 54 8.27 -1.03 -12.07
CA VAL A 54 8.60 -0.61 -10.70
C VAL A 54 8.46 0.89 -10.53
N LEU A 55 8.91 1.68 -11.51
CA LEU A 55 8.78 3.13 -11.46
C LEU A 55 7.32 3.56 -11.47
N ASP A 56 6.48 2.93 -12.28
CA ASP A 56 5.05 3.19 -12.32
C ASP A 56 4.38 2.85 -10.98
N ALA A 57 4.76 1.73 -10.38
CA ALA A 57 4.26 1.32 -9.06
C ALA A 57 4.71 2.29 -7.96
N LEU A 58 5.95 2.78 -8.01
CA LEU A 58 6.45 3.79 -7.09
C LEU A 58 5.69 5.10 -7.22
N ARG A 59 5.41 5.54 -8.44
CA ARG A 59 4.61 6.75 -8.69
C ARG A 59 3.20 6.60 -8.15
N GLU A 60 2.58 5.45 -8.35
CA GLU A 60 1.25 5.16 -7.83
C GLU A 60 1.24 5.16 -6.30
N MET A 61 2.22 4.54 -5.67
CA MET A 61 2.38 4.55 -4.22
C MET A 61 2.53 5.97 -3.67
N LEU A 62 3.34 6.81 -4.31
CA LEU A 62 3.50 8.21 -3.92
C LEU A 62 2.20 8.99 -4.06
N ARG A 63 1.43 8.74 -5.11
CA ARG A 63 0.11 9.32 -5.31
C ARG A 63 -0.86 8.93 -4.18
N GLN A 64 -0.88 7.66 -3.81
CA GLN A 64 -1.72 7.14 -2.73
C GLN A 64 -1.32 7.73 -1.37
N ARG A 65 -0.03 7.84 -1.10
CA ARG A 65 0.46 8.48 0.13
C ARG A 65 0.10 9.96 0.20
N LEU A 66 0.22 10.68 -0.91
CA LEU A 66 -0.15 12.10 -1.00
C LEU A 66 -1.65 12.28 -0.79
N TRP A 67 -2.47 11.45 -1.44
CA TRP A 67 -3.92 11.45 -1.26
C TRP A 67 -4.28 11.21 0.21
N LEU A 68 -3.67 10.22 0.83
CA LEU A 68 -3.89 9.89 2.24
C LEU A 68 -3.52 11.07 3.15
N LYS A 69 -2.39 11.71 2.90
CA LYS A 69 -1.95 12.88 3.68
C LYS A 69 -2.96 14.03 3.59
N GLN A 70 -3.54 14.24 2.41
CA GLN A 70 -4.51 15.29 2.18
C GLN A 70 -5.91 14.97 2.73
N HIS A 71 -6.31 13.71 2.72
CA HIS A 71 -7.69 13.28 2.97
C HIS A 71 -7.87 12.40 4.22
N ALA A 72 -6.81 12.07 4.97
CA ALA A 72 -6.89 11.17 6.12
C ALA A 72 -7.91 11.62 7.17
N GLY A 73 -8.08 12.95 7.35
CA GLY A 73 -9.03 13.51 8.30
C GLY A 73 -10.49 13.47 7.85
N THR A 74 -10.74 13.37 6.55
CA THR A 74 -12.09 13.46 5.95
C THR A 74 -12.51 12.22 5.19
N ALA A 75 -11.58 11.34 4.84
CA ALA A 75 -11.87 10.11 4.11
C ALA A 75 -12.75 9.18 4.94
N SER A 76 -13.71 8.52 4.29
CA SER A 76 -14.54 7.49 4.90
C SER A 76 -13.73 6.22 5.13
N LEU A 77 -14.20 5.35 6.03
CA LEU A 77 -13.61 4.03 6.24
C LEU A 77 -13.63 3.20 4.96
N GLU A 78 -14.68 3.35 4.17
CA GLU A 78 -14.82 2.66 2.87
C GLU A 78 -13.78 3.14 1.88
N GLU A 79 -13.55 4.45 1.78
CA GLU A 79 -12.51 5.02 0.91
C GLU A 79 -11.12 4.55 1.33
N LEU A 80 -10.83 4.52 2.63
CA LEU A 80 -9.57 4.01 3.16
C LEU A 80 -9.38 2.52 2.86
N ALA A 81 -10.45 1.73 2.95
CA ALA A 81 -10.42 0.31 2.60
C ALA A 81 -10.13 0.09 1.12
N VAL A 82 -10.70 0.92 0.23
CA VAL A 82 -10.43 0.88 -1.21
C VAL A 82 -8.95 1.18 -1.50
N VAL A 83 -8.41 2.21 -0.88
CA VAL A 83 -6.98 2.57 -1.03
C VAL A 83 -6.08 1.42 -0.57
N LYS A 84 -6.37 0.84 0.58
CA LYS A 84 -5.60 -0.30 1.10
C LYS A 84 -5.63 -1.49 0.16
N ARG A 85 -6.81 -1.84 -0.37
CA ARG A 85 -6.94 -2.94 -1.34
C ARG A 85 -6.16 -2.68 -2.62
N SER A 86 -6.15 -1.43 -3.09
CA SER A 86 -5.37 -1.02 -4.26
C SER A 86 -3.87 -1.22 -4.04
N ILE A 87 -3.36 -0.83 -2.87
CA ILE A 87 -1.96 -1.02 -2.49
C ILE A 87 -1.62 -2.50 -2.35
N ASP A 88 -2.48 -3.27 -1.69
CA ASP A 88 -2.29 -4.72 -1.53
C ASP A 88 -2.29 -5.45 -2.88
N ALA A 89 -3.16 -5.04 -3.81
CA ALA A 89 -3.21 -5.60 -5.16
C ALA A 89 -1.91 -5.28 -5.95
N ALA A 90 -1.38 -4.08 -5.81
CA ALA A 90 -0.10 -3.70 -6.42
C ALA A 90 1.04 -4.56 -5.87
N ARG A 91 1.05 -4.81 -4.56
CA ARG A 91 2.04 -5.68 -3.92
C ARG A 91 1.98 -7.12 -4.45
N VAL A 92 0.77 -7.67 -4.61
CA VAL A 92 0.59 -9.02 -5.17
C VAL A 92 1.15 -9.10 -6.59
N ARG A 93 0.91 -8.08 -7.42
CA ARG A 93 1.45 -8.03 -8.79
C ARG A 93 2.98 -8.01 -8.80
N ILE A 94 3.59 -7.24 -7.90
CA ILE A 94 5.06 -7.19 -7.78
C ILE A 94 5.60 -8.55 -7.32
N ASP A 95 4.96 -9.19 -6.34
CA ASP A 95 5.36 -10.52 -5.88
C ASP A 95 5.30 -11.55 -7.02
N GLN A 96 4.27 -11.49 -7.85
CA GLN A 96 4.14 -12.37 -9.03
C GLN A 96 5.25 -12.14 -10.05
N GLN A 97 5.60 -10.89 -10.31
CA GLN A 97 6.70 -10.54 -11.21
C GLN A 97 8.05 -11.05 -10.68
N LEU A 98 8.29 -10.90 -9.38
CA LEU A 98 9.50 -11.44 -8.75
C LEU A 98 9.58 -12.96 -8.84
N GLU A 99 8.46 -13.66 -8.67
CA GLU A 99 8.41 -15.12 -8.84
C GLU A 99 8.75 -15.52 -10.29
N GLN A 100 8.23 -14.80 -11.27
CA GLN A 100 8.52 -15.08 -12.67
C GLN A 100 10.00 -14.88 -12.98
N ILE A 101 10.62 -13.82 -12.47
CA ILE A 101 12.05 -13.56 -12.63
C ILE A 101 12.87 -14.68 -11.98
N GLU A 102 12.49 -15.10 -10.79
CA GLU A 102 13.19 -16.18 -10.08
C GLU A 102 13.09 -17.51 -10.84
N ARG A 103 11.93 -17.84 -11.38
CA ARG A 103 11.74 -19.03 -12.23
C ARG A 103 12.58 -18.96 -13.50
N ALA A 104 12.64 -17.80 -14.14
CA ALA A 104 13.48 -17.60 -15.32
C ALA A 104 14.96 -17.78 -15.00
N ARG A 105 15.42 -17.32 -13.85
CA ARG A 105 16.80 -17.55 -13.39
C ARG A 105 17.09 -19.03 -13.18
N LYS A 106 16.19 -19.75 -12.55
CA LYS A 106 16.35 -21.19 -12.29
C LYS A 106 16.37 -21.99 -13.58
N SER A 107 15.65 -21.59 -14.60
CA SER A 107 15.64 -22.28 -15.89
C SER A 107 16.92 -22.05 -16.71
N LEU A 108 17.69 -20.99 -16.42
CA LEU A 108 18.96 -20.68 -17.08
C LEU A 108 20.16 -21.43 -16.47
N PHE A 109 19.99 -21.98 -15.29
CA PHE A 109 20.98 -22.74 -14.57
C PHE A 109 20.52 -24.16 -14.29
#